data_a06aacadbde621404c5ef3fdb99b5d3f
#
_entry.id   a06aacadbde621404c5ef3fdb99b5d3f
#
_cell.length_a   1.000
_cell.length_b   1.000
_cell.length_c   1.000
_cell.angle_alpha   90.00
_cell.angle_beta   90.00
_cell.angle_gamma   90.00
#
_symmetry.space_group_name_H-M   'P 1'
#
loop_
_entity.id
_entity.type
_entity.pdbx_description
1 polymer ?
#
loop_
_entity_poly.entity_id
_entity_poly.type
_entity_poly.pdbx_seq_one_letter_code
_entity_poly.pdbx_strand_id
1 'polypeptide(L)'
;DYTVILTYLSLMSGTIGIMLCLNGMGHPYLGMFFLLISGLCDTFDGKVARTKKDRTPQMKKFGIQIDSLSDLIAFGILPACIGIAMFRYILYIPDLSGCTKYILTHYTLQAQIVLTAIAVLYVLAAMIRLAYFNVMEEEDQNRDESGAKIYTGLPVTSAALIFPAVLLVHLLVRADLTFLYFGVMLITGILFISKIH
;
A
#
# COMPACT_ATOMS: atom_id res chain seq x y z
N ASP A 1 24.39 -1.33 -7.88
CA ASP A 1 24.13 -2.79 -7.88
C ASP A 1 22.82 -3.07 -8.63
N TYR A 2 22.86 -3.90 -9.68
CA TYR A 2 21.65 -4.17 -10.49
C TYR A 2 20.52 -4.85 -9.71
N THR A 3 20.83 -5.46 -8.57
CA THR A 3 19.85 -6.20 -7.75
C THR A 3 18.80 -5.31 -7.08
N VAL A 4 19.03 -3.99 -7.00
CA VAL A 4 18.11 -3.02 -6.41
C VAL A 4 17.43 -2.12 -7.46
N ILE A 5 17.64 -2.38 -8.76
CA ILE A 5 17.04 -1.55 -9.82
C ILE A 5 15.52 -1.64 -9.81
N LEU A 6 14.97 -2.85 -9.63
CA LEU A 6 13.52 -3.05 -9.57
C LEU A 6 12.89 -2.38 -8.34
N THR A 7 13.58 -2.40 -7.19
CA THR A 7 13.19 -1.68 -5.99
C THR A 7 13.13 -0.17 -6.24
N TYR A 8 14.12 0.40 -6.95
CA TYR A 8 14.08 1.81 -7.36
C TYR A 8 12.95 2.11 -8.33
N LEU A 9 12.64 1.20 -9.28
CA LEU A 9 11.50 1.37 -10.19
C LEU A 9 10.17 1.30 -9.43
N SER A 10 10.04 0.40 -8.46
CA SER A 10 8.88 0.34 -7.57
C SER A 10 8.70 1.65 -6.80
N LEU A 11 9.78 2.17 -6.19
CA LEU A 11 9.78 3.45 -5.49
C LEU A 11 9.39 4.62 -6.41
N MET A 12 9.97 4.69 -7.61
CA MET A 12 9.65 5.75 -8.58
C MET A 12 8.17 5.67 -9.00
N SER A 13 7.67 4.48 -9.30
CA SER A 13 6.27 4.25 -9.62
C SER A 13 5.36 4.70 -8.48
N GLY A 14 5.63 4.26 -7.25
CA GLY A 14 4.87 4.66 -6.07
C GLY A 14 4.85 6.18 -5.86
N THR A 15 6.01 6.82 -6.00
CA THR A 15 6.14 8.28 -5.84
C THR A 15 5.36 9.04 -6.91
N ILE A 16 5.42 8.62 -8.19
CA ILE A 16 4.64 9.22 -9.28
C ILE A 16 3.14 9.07 -8.99
N GLY A 17 2.70 7.87 -8.57
CA GLY A 17 1.32 7.62 -8.18
C GLY A 17 0.83 8.56 -7.07
N ILE A 18 1.65 8.79 -6.03
CA ILE A 18 1.35 9.73 -4.94
C ILE A 18 1.21 11.16 -5.49
N MET A 19 2.15 11.63 -6.31
CA MET A 19 2.10 12.98 -6.88
C MET A 19 0.84 13.19 -7.71
N LEU A 20 0.41 12.20 -8.49
CA LEU A 20 -0.82 12.25 -9.27
C LEU A 20 -2.08 12.26 -8.39
N CYS A 21 -2.09 11.53 -7.30
CA CYS A 21 -3.18 11.55 -6.32
C CYS A 21 -3.29 12.91 -5.60
N LEU A 22 -2.16 13.60 -5.38
CA LEU A 22 -2.14 14.89 -4.70
C LEU A 22 -2.46 16.07 -5.64
N ASN A 23 -2.35 15.89 -6.96
CA ASN A 23 -2.52 16.96 -7.93
C ASN A 23 -4.01 17.31 -8.14
N GLY A 24 -4.36 18.60 -7.98
CA GLY A 24 -5.68 19.15 -8.29
C GLY A 24 -6.85 18.38 -7.64
N MET A 25 -7.75 17.86 -8.47
CA MET A 25 -8.91 17.05 -8.04
C MET A 25 -8.53 15.65 -7.54
N GLY A 26 -7.28 15.23 -7.78
CA GLY A 26 -6.80 13.88 -7.54
C GLY A 26 -7.09 12.93 -8.72
N HIS A 27 -6.19 11.98 -8.90
CA HIS A 27 -6.30 10.98 -9.98
C HIS A 27 -6.20 9.56 -9.39
N PRO A 28 -7.24 9.05 -8.70
CA PRO A 28 -7.18 7.78 -8.00
C PRO A 28 -6.91 6.60 -8.94
N TYR A 29 -7.45 6.62 -10.15
CA TYR A 29 -7.23 5.56 -11.15
C TYR A 29 -5.80 5.50 -11.67
N LEU A 30 -5.14 6.66 -11.86
CA LEU A 30 -3.72 6.70 -12.19
C LEU A 30 -2.87 6.25 -11.01
N GLY A 31 -3.21 6.66 -9.79
CA GLY A 31 -2.57 6.15 -8.57
C GLY A 31 -2.62 4.62 -8.48
N MET A 32 -3.79 4.03 -8.77
CA MET A 32 -3.96 2.57 -8.82
C MET A 32 -3.08 1.92 -9.88
N PHE A 33 -3.00 2.50 -11.09
CA PHE A 33 -2.15 1.98 -12.15
C PHE A 33 -0.68 1.91 -11.69
N PHE A 34 -0.18 2.97 -11.05
CA PHE A 34 1.18 3.00 -10.51
C PHE A 34 1.37 2.06 -9.31
N LEU A 35 0.33 1.83 -8.51
CA LEU A 35 0.36 0.82 -7.44
C LEU A 35 0.54 -0.60 -8.01
N LEU A 36 -0.16 -0.93 -9.10
CA LEU A 36 0.00 -2.22 -9.79
C LEU A 36 1.41 -2.38 -10.38
N ILE A 37 1.98 -1.34 -10.99
CA ILE A 37 3.36 -1.36 -11.49
C ILE A 37 4.34 -1.60 -10.35
N SER A 38 4.17 -0.91 -9.22
CA SER A 38 5.01 -1.11 -8.03
C SER A 38 4.94 -2.55 -7.53
N GLY A 39 3.73 -3.13 -7.46
CA GLY A 39 3.54 -4.54 -7.06
C GLY A 39 4.18 -5.54 -8.03
N LEU A 40 4.15 -5.25 -9.32
CA LEU A 40 4.86 -6.07 -10.32
C LEU A 40 6.39 -5.98 -10.12
N CYS A 41 6.94 -4.77 -9.95
CA CYS A 41 8.37 -4.58 -9.70
C CYS A 41 8.83 -5.33 -8.45
N ASP A 42 8.09 -5.22 -7.34
CA ASP A 42 8.33 -5.91 -6.08
C ASP A 42 8.31 -7.44 -6.23
N THR A 43 7.34 -7.98 -6.97
CA THR A 43 7.24 -9.43 -7.20
C THR A 43 8.49 -10.01 -7.89
N PHE A 44 9.18 -9.21 -8.71
CA PHE A 44 10.35 -9.64 -9.48
C PHE A 44 11.68 -9.28 -8.81
N ASP A 45 11.75 -8.28 -7.95
CA ASP A 45 13.02 -7.81 -7.39
C ASP A 45 13.69 -8.87 -6.49
N GLY A 46 12.95 -9.57 -5.66
CA GLY A 46 13.45 -10.69 -4.87
C GLY A 46 14.00 -11.85 -5.71
N LYS A 47 13.45 -12.06 -6.93
CA LYS A 47 13.98 -13.05 -7.87
C LYS A 47 15.30 -12.58 -8.47
N VAL A 48 15.38 -11.31 -8.89
CA VAL A 48 16.59 -10.68 -9.44
C VAL A 48 17.68 -10.61 -8.36
N ALA A 49 17.33 -10.26 -7.13
CA ALA A 49 18.27 -10.22 -6.01
C ALA A 49 18.99 -11.57 -5.77
N ARG A 50 18.27 -12.69 -5.96
CA ARG A 50 18.82 -14.06 -5.80
C ARG A 50 19.72 -14.51 -6.93
N THR A 51 19.74 -13.84 -8.07
CA THR A 51 20.63 -14.21 -9.21
C THR A 51 22.08 -13.89 -8.92
N LYS A 52 22.38 -12.93 -8.03
CA LYS A 52 23.74 -12.54 -7.65
C LYS A 52 24.24 -13.36 -6.47
N LYS A 53 25.14 -14.31 -6.73
CA LYS A 53 25.70 -15.23 -5.70
C LYS A 53 26.75 -14.55 -4.81
N ASP A 54 27.47 -13.54 -5.32
CA ASP A 54 28.60 -12.88 -4.63
C ASP A 54 28.15 -11.59 -3.91
N ARG A 55 27.09 -11.66 -3.10
CA ARG A 55 26.62 -10.52 -2.29
C ARG A 55 27.32 -10.51 -0.95
N THR A 56 27.97 -9.37 -0.64
CA THR A 56 28.52 -9.15 0.70
C THR A 56 27.39 -9.02 1.73
N PRO A 57 27.65 -9.34 3.03
CA PRO A 57 26.65 -9.14 4.08
C PRO A 57 26.09 -7.71 4.14
N GLN A 58 26.95 -6.70 3.88
CA GLN A 58 26.52 -5.30 3.83
C GLN A 58 25.56 -5.02 2.67
N MET A 59 25.85 -5.55 1.47
CA MET A 59 24.94 -5.44 0.31
C MET A 59 23.58 -6.09 0.57
N LYS A 60 23.57 -7.23 1.27
CA LYS A 60 22.33 -7.92 1.63
C LYS A 60 21.51 -7.08 2.60
N LYS A 61 22.11 -6.56 3.68
CA LYS A 61 21.44 -5.68 4.65
C LYS A 61 20.91 -4.40 4.00
N PHE A 62 21.72 -3.76 3.16
CA PHE A 62 21.31 -2.56 2.41
C PHE A 62 20.09 -2.86 1.52
N GLY A 63 20.10 -4.00 0.79
CA GLY A 63 18.99 -4.41 -0.05
C GLY A 63 17.67 -4.57 0.75
N ILE A 64 17.70 -5.24 1.90
CA ILE A 64 16.54 -5.43 2.78
C ILE A 64 15.99 -4.08 3.27
N GLN A 65 16.84 -3.16 3.68
CA GLN A 65 16.41 -1.86 4.20
C GLN A 65 15.79 -0.99 3.11
N ILE A 66 16.40 -0.93 1.92
CA ILE A 66 15.88 -0.10 0.83
C ILE A 66 14.58 -0.66 0.26
N ASP A 67 14.43 -1.98 0.25
CA ASP A 67 13.22 -2.69 -0.12
C ASP A 67 12.05 -2.31 0.81
N SER A 68 12.24 -2.43 2.12
CA SER A 68 11.24 -2.04 3.10
C SER A 68 10.87 -0.55 3.05
N LEU A 69 11.81 0.34 2.77
CA LEU A 69 11.51 1.76 2.59
C LEU A 69 10.70 2.03 1.32
N SER A 70 11.04 1.32 0.23
CA SER A 70 10.27 1.37 -1.02
C SER A 70 8.84 0.85 -0.82
N ASP A 71 8.70 -0.27 -0.13
CA ASP A 71 7.42 -0.91 0.18
C ASP A 71 6.51 -0.01 1.03
N LEU A 72 7.08 0.69 2.02
CA LEU A 72 6.32 1.64 2.82
C LEU A 72 5.72 2.75 1.94
N ILE A 73 6.48 3.26 0.98
CA ILE A 73 6.01 4.30 0.07
C ILE A 73 4.98 3.75 -0.91
N ALA A 74 5.27 2.62 -1.55
CA ALA A 74 4.43 2.05 -2.59
C ALA A 74 3.14 1.41 -2.04
N PHE A 75 3.21 0.69 -0.92
CA PHE A 75 2.08 -0.11 -0.39
C PHE A 75 1.51 0.43 0.93
N GLY A 76 2.23 1.33 1.61
CA GLY A 76 1.72 2.07 2.76
C GLY A 76 1.11 3.42 2.34
N ILE A 77 1.92 4.33 1.82
CA ILE A 77 1.51 5.72 1.57
C ILE A 77 0.63 5.85 0.33
N LEU A 78 0.97 5.21 -0.81
CA LEU A 78 0.21 5.35 -2.05
C LEU A 78 -1.26 4.90 -1.92
N PRO A 79 -1.62 3.74 -1.32
CA PRO A 79 -3.03 3.39 -1.10
C PRO A 79 -3.78 4.41 -0.24
N ALA A 80 -3.14 4.99 0.77
CA ALA A 80 -3.72 6.07 1.59
C ALA A 80 -4.01 7.31 0.73
N CYS A 81 -3.06 7.71 -0.13
CA CYS A 81 -3.24 8.83 -1.06
C CYS A 81 -4.34 8.56 -2.11
N ILE A 82 -4.47 7.32 -2.60
CA ILE A 82 -5.56 6.92 -3.52
C ILE A 82 -6.91 7.10 -2.82
N GLY A 83 -7.07 6.65 -1.57
CA GLY A 83 -8.30 6.82 -0.81
C GLY A 83 -8.68 8.31 -0.64
N ILE A 84 -7.73 9.14 -0.25
CA ILE A 84 -7.95 10.59 -0.13
C ILE A 84 -8.27 11.23 -1.50
N ALA A 85 -7.61 10.78 -2.58
CA ALA A 85 -7.93 11.24 -3.93
C ALA A 85 -9.34 10.84 -4.37
N MET A 86 -9.80 9.62 -4.04
CA MET A 86 -11.18 9.17 -4.28
C MET A 86 -12.17 10.08 -3.57
N PHE A 87 -11.96 10.37 -2.28
CA PHE A 87 -12.83 11.26 -1.51
C PHE A 87 -12.87 12.66 -2.11
N ARG A 88 -11.74 13.22 -2.53
CA ARG A 88 -11.67 14.53 -3.19
C ARG A 88 -12.36 14.52 -4.54
N TYR A 89 -12.17 13.48 -5.35
CA TYR A 89 -12.78 13.33 -6.67
C TYR A 89 -14.31 13.35 -6.61
N ILE A 90 -14.90 12.69 -5.60
CA ILE A 90 -16.34 12.65 -5.36
C ILE A 90 -16.92 14.04 -5.10
N LEU A 91 -16.18 14.92 -4.42
CA LEU A 91 -16.64 16.30 -4.15
C LEU A 91 -16.91 17.11 -5.44
N TYR A 92 -16.31 16.70 -6.57
CA TYR A 92 -16.46 17.36 -7.86
C TYR A 92 -17.50 16.73 -8.79
N ILE A 93 -18.16 15.63 -8.38
CA ILE A 93 -19.22 14.98 -9.19
C ILE A 93 -20.55 15.65 -8.90
N PRO A 94 -21.20 16.33 -9.91
CA PRO A 94 -22.44 17.10 -9.69
C PRO A 94 -23.66 16.22 -9.36
N ASP A 95 -23.73 15.01 -9.93
CA ASP A 95 -24.90 14.14 -9.91
C ASP A 95 -24.77 12.97 -8.93
N LEU A 96 -24.04 13.14 -7.83
CA LEU A 96 -23.94 12.11 -6.81
C LEU A 96 -25.29 11.98 -6.06
N SER A 97 -25.93 10.84 -6.16
CA SER A 97 -27.18 10.53 -5.44
C SER A 97 -26.92 9.63 -4.22
N GLY A 98 -27.72 9.80 -3.16
CA GLY A 98 -27.75 8.89 -2.04
C GLY A 98 -27.01 9.35 -0.78
N CYS A 99 -26.67 8.38 0.08
CA CYS A 99 -26.08 8.58 1.41
C CYS A 99 -24.75 9.38 1.37
N THR A 100 -23.94 9.14 0.37
CA THR A 100 -22.65 9.82 0.19
C THR A 100 -22.82 11.32 -0.01
N LYS A 101 -23.78 11.74 -0.84
CA LYS A 101 -24.10 13.17 -1.05
C LYS A 101 -24.56 13.85 0.24
N TYR A 102 -25.40 13.19 1.02
CA TYR A 102 -25.88 13.72 2.29
C TYR A 102 -24.73 13.92 3.28
N ILE A 103 -23.85 12.92 3.44
CA ILE A 103 -22.69 12.99 4.31
C ILE A 103 -21.72 14.10 3.84
N LEU A 104 -21.45 14.19 2.54
CA LEU A 104 -20.58 15.21 1.98
C LEU A 104 -21.16 16.62 2.19
N THR A 105 -22.45 16.83 2.05
CA THR A 105 -23.06 18.15 2.17
C THR A 105 -23.10 18.66 3.62
N HIS A 106 -23.30 17.78 4.59
CA HIS A 106 -23.52 18.16 5.99
C HIS A 106 -22.31 17.92 6.89
N TYR A 107 -21.43 16.97 6.57
CA TYR A 107 -20.36 16.49 7.44
C TYR A 107 -19.00 16.38 6.71
N THR A 108 -18.75 17.20 5.69
CA THR A 108 -17.53 17.10 4.87
C THR A 108 -16.25 17.15 5.71
N LEU A 109 -16.17 18.10 6.66
CA LEU A 109 -14.98 18.27 7.49
C LEU A 109 -14.81 17.08 8.45
N GLN A 110 -15.88 16.63 9.11
CA GLN A 110 -15.81 15.49 10.02
C GLN A 110 -15.45 14.20 9.27
N ALA A 111 -16.08 13.96 8.12
CA ALA A 111 -15.75 12.81 7.26
C ALA A 111 -14.29 12.86 6.82
N GLN A 112 -13.79 14.00 6.37
CA GLN A 112 -12.40 14.16 5.98
C GLN A 112 -11.43 13.87 7.12
N ILE A 113 -11.70 14.35 8.33
CA ILE A 113 -10.86 14.09 9.52
C ILE A 113 -10.83 12.59 9.82
N VAL A 114 -12.00 11.93 9.85
CA VAL A 114 -12.08 10.48 10.15
C VAL A 114 -11.37 9.65 9.09
N LEU A 115 -11.61 9.93 7.81
CA LEU A 115 -10.97 9.19 6.71
C LEU A 115 -9.45 9.40 6.69
N THR A 116 -9.00 10.63 6.98
CA THR A 116 -7.56 10.93 7.12
C THR A 116 -6.96 10.18 8.31
N ALA A 117 -7.66 10.10 9.44
CA ALA A 117 -7.20 9.34 10.60
C ALA A 117 -7.05 7.85 10.27
N ILE A 118 -8.01 7.25 9.54
CA ILE A 118 -7.92 5.86 9.07
C ILE A 118 -6.69 5.69 8.16
N ALA A 119 -6.46 6.61 7.22
CA ALA A 119 -5.31 6.55 6.33
C ALA A 119 -3.98 6.62 7.11
N VAL A 120 -3.88 7.50 8.11
CA VAL A 120 -2.69 7.60 8.96
C VAL A 120 -2.46 6.34 9.78
N LEU A 121 -3.51 5.77 10.37
CA LEU A 121 -3.42 4.51 11.12
C LEU A 121 -2.99 3.34 10.23
N TYR A 122 -3.48 3.28 9.00
CA TYR A 122 -3.06 2.28 8.01
C TYR A 122 -1.57 2.39 7.68
N VAL A 123 -1.06 3.61 7.40
CA VAL A 123 0.36 3.84 7.12
C VAL A 123 1.22 3.45 8.32
N LEU A 124 0.79 3.80 9.53
CA LEU A 124 1.47 3.40 10.77
C LEU A 124 1.52 1.88 10.93
N ALA A 125 0.40 1.19 10.66
CA ALA A 125 0.33 -0.27 10.69
C ALA A 125 1.29 -0.92 9.68
N ALA A 126 1.35 -0.40 8.45
CA ALA A 126 2.28 -0.86 7.42
C ALA A 126 3.74 -0.68 7.86
N MET A 127 4.08 0.49 8.42
CA MET A 127 5.41 0.77 8.95
C MET A 127 5.81 -0.19 10.08
N ILE A 128 4.93 -0.40 11.05
CA ILE A 128 5.18 -1.33 12.17
C ILE A 128 5.41 -2.74 11.63
N ARG A 129 4.59 -3.16 10.66
CA ARG A 129 4.70 -4.49 10.04
C ARG A 129 6.05 -4.69 9.34
N LEU A 130 6.50 -3.71 8.55
CA LEU A 130 7.78 -3.78 7.84
C LEU A 130 8.97 -3.77 8.81
N ALA A 131 8.92 -2.91 9.83
CA ALA A 131 9.96 -2.84 10.86
C ALA A 131 10.07 -4.18 11.63
N TYR A 132 8.92 -4.76 12.03
CA TYR A 132 8.89 -6.05 12.71
C TYR A 132 9.46 -7.18 11.83
N PHE A 133 9.08 -7.20 10.54
CA PHE A 133 9.60 -8.18 9.59
C PHE A 133 11.13 -8.09 9.43
N ASN A 134 11.68 -6.87 9.36
CA ASN A 134 13.13 -6.67 9.23
C ASN A 134 13.90 -7.18 10.45
N VAL A 135 13.38 -6.92 11.67
CA VAL A 135 13.99 -7.45 12.90
C VAL A 135 13.99 -8.98 12.90
N MET A 136 12.86 -9.60 12.58
CA MET A 136 12.73 -11.05 12.52
C MET A 136 13.64 -11.70 11.47
N GLU A 137 13.84 -11.02 10.31
CA GLU A 137 14.75 -11.50 9.26
C GLU A 137 16.23 -11.37 9.69
N GLU A 138 16.59 -10.33 10.45
CA GLU A 138 17.97 -10.17 10.99
C GLU A 138 18.31 -11.23 12.06
N GLU A 139 17.33 -11.64 12.88
CA GLU A 139 17.51 -12.62 13.94
C GLU A 139 17.38 -14.08 13.45
N ASP A 140 17.17 -14.31 12.15
CA ASP A 140 16.90 -15.63 11.53
C ASP A 140 15.71 -16.41 12.18
N GLN A 141 14.81 -15.69 12.91
CA GLN A 141 13.67 -16.28 13.62
C GLN A 141 12.49 -16.61 12.70
N ASN A 142 12.56 -16.22 11.43
CA ASN A 142 11.51 -16.49 10.44
C ASN A 142 11.60 -17.88 9.80
N ARG A 143 12.32 -18.82 10.42
CA ARG A 143 12.49 -20.19 9.93
C ARG A 143 11.99 -21.20 10.95
N ASP A 144 11.23 -22.17 10.48
CA ASP A 144 10.89 -23.36 11.26
C ASP A 144 12.09 -24.32 11.35
N GLU A 145 11.94 -25.42 12.12
CA GLU A 145 12.95 -26.47 12.24
C GLU A 145 13.34 -27.11 10.89
N SER A 146 12.50 -26.96 9.85
CA SER A 146 12.75 -27.42 8.48
C SER A 146 13.45 -26.39 7.60
N GLY A 147 13.70 -25.16 8.11
CA GLY A 147 14.30 -24.03 7.38
C GLY A 147 13.35 -23.26 6.47
N ALA A 148 12.04 -23.57 6.52
CA ALA A 148 11.03 -22.82 5.78
C ALA A 148 10.70 -21.49 6.47
N LYS A 149 10.46 -20.43 5.67
CA LYS A 149 10.07 -19.12 6.21
C LYS A 149 8.64 -19.17 6.80
N ILE A 150 8.51 -18.83 8.06
CA ILE A 150 7.21 -18.68 8.71
C ILE A 150 6.74 -17.24 8.49
N TYR A 151 5.65 -17.07 7.73
CA TYR A 151 4.99 -15.77 7.54
C TYR A 151 3.91 -15.60 8.60
N THR A 152 4.14 -14.75 9.60
CA THR A 152 3.13 -14.36 10.57
C THR A 152 2.40 -13.10 10.08
N GLY A 153 1.11 -13.20 9.78
CA GLY A 153 0.25 -12.09 9.35
C GLY A 153 0.32 -11.76 7.84
N LEU A 154 -0.48 -10.76 7.44
CA LEU A 154 -0.60 -10.34 6.04
C LEU A 154 0.66 -9.58 5.59
N PRO A 155 1.29 -9.92 4.43
CA PRO A 155 2.39 -9.13 3.89
C PRO A 155 1.89 -7.76 3.39
N VAL A 156 2.71 -6.70 3.57
CA VAL A 156 2.33 -5.33 3.17
C VAL A 156 2.11 -5.22 1.66
N THR A 157 2.87 -5.97 0.88
CA THR A 157 2.77 -6.05 -0.60
C THR A 157 1.41 -6.56 -1.09
N SER A 158 0.62 -7.25 -0.24
CA SER A 158 -0.76 -7.64 -0.57
C SER A 158 -1.67 -6.44 -0.87
N ALA A 159 -1.32 -5.24 -0.40
CA ALA A 159 -1.99 -3.99 -0.74
C ALA A 159 -2.06 -3.76 -2.26
N ALA A 160 -1.03 -4.19 -3.01
CA ALA A 160 -1.00 -4.10 -4.48
C ALA A 160 -2.07 -4.92 -5.19
N LEU A 161 -2.72 -5.85 -4.51
CA LEU A 161 -3.85 -6.63 -5.04
C LEU A 161 -5.17 -6.21 -4.42
N ILE A 162 -5.21 -5.98 -3.11
CA ILE A 162 -6.44 -5.67 -2.37
C ILE A 162 -7.04 -4.35 -2.85
N PHE A 163 -6.29 -3.26 -2.89
CA PHE A 163 -6.82 -1.95 -3.25
C PHE A 163 -7.22 -1.81 -4.72
N PRO A 164 -6.44 -2.32 -5.70
CA PRO A 164 -6.90 -2.37 -7.08
C PRO A 164 -8.15 -3.22 -7.29
N ALA A 165 -8.31 -4.33 -6.55
CA ALA A 165 -9.52 -5.14 -6.61
C ALA A 165 -10.76 -4.35 -6.14
N VAL A 166 -10.67 -3.61 -5.04
CA VAL A 166 -11.75 -2.74 -4.55
C VAL A 166 -12.09 -1.65 -5.58
N LEU A 167 -11.08 -1.03 -6.20
CA LEU A 167 -11.32 0.00 -7.21
C LEU A 167 -11.88 -0.59 -8.52
N LEU A 168 -11.50 -1.81 -8.88
CA LEU A 168 -12.11 -2.52 -10.01
C LEU A 168 -13.60 -2.78 -9.76
N VAL A 169 -13.97 -3.20 -8.55
CA VAL A 169 -15.39 -3.36 -8.16
C VAL A 169 -16.13 -2.03 -8.23
N HIS A 170 -15.51 -0.94 -7.75
CA HIS A 170 -16.07 0.42 -7.88
C HIS A 170 -16.37 0.79 -9.34
N LEU A 171 -15.46 0.49 -10.28
CA LEU A 171 -15.66 0.74 -11.71
C LEU A 171 -16.78 -0.12 -12.32
N LEU A 172 -16.84 -1.41 -11.94
CA LEU A 172 -17.81 -2.35 -12.50
C LEU A 172 -19.25 -2.07 -12.00
N VAL A 173 -19.39 -1.77 -10.73
CA VAL A 173 -20.70 -1.52 -10.10
C VAL A 173 -21.22 -0.11 -10.42
N ARG A 174 -20.34 0.81 -10.85
CA ARG A 174 -20.65 2.24 -11.09
C ARG A 174 -21.30 2.92 -9.86
N ALA A 175 -21.00 2.42 -8.67
CA ALA A 175 -21.44 2.99 -7.41
C ALA A 175 -20.27 3.59 -6.66
N ASP A 176 -20.51 4.61 -5.84
CA ASP A 176 -19.47 5.16 -5.00
C ASP A 176 -19.14 4.20 -3.84
N LEU A 177 -17.94 3.66 -3.87
CA LEU A 177 -17.41 2.73 -2.87
C LEU A 177 -16.27 3.36 -2.04
N THR A 178 -16.17 4.68 -1.97
CA THR A 178 -15.10 5.37 -1.23
C THR A 178 -15.10 4.97 0.25
N PHE A 179 -16.25 4.92 0.89
CA PHE A 179 -16.32 4.47 2.30
C PHE A 179 -15.95 2.99 2.47
N LEU A 180 -16.32 2.14 1.50
CA LEU A 180 -15.90 0.74 1.49
C LEU A 180 -14.36 0.63 1.36
N TYR A 181 -13.75 1.45 0.51
CA TYR A 181 -12.30 1.51 0.35
C TYR A 181 -11.60 1.80 1.68
N PHE A 182 -12.07 2.78 2.45
CA PHE A 182 -11.52 3.09 3.77
C PHE A 182 -11.86 2.01 4.81
N GLY A 183 -13.00 1.35 4.70
CA GLY A 183 -13.32 0.18 5.53
C GLY A 183 -12.34 -0.97 5.30
N VAL A 184 -12.06 -1.29 4.02
CA VAL A 184 -11.03 -2.29 3.66
C VAL A 184 -9.65 -1.84 4.13
N MET A 185 -9.31 -0.56 4.02
CA MET A 185 -8.04 -0.01 4.52
C MET A 185 -7.88 -0.22 6.03
N LEU A 186 -8.93 0.05 6.81
CA LEU A 186 -8.91 -0.18 8.25
C LEU A 186 -8.72 -1.66 8.60
N ILE A 187 -9.46 -2.56 7.93
CA ILE A 187 -9.34 -4.01 8.12
C ILE A 187 -7.93 -4.47 7.75
N THR A 188 -7.40 -4.04 6.60
CA THR A 188 -6.04 -4.41 6.16
C THR A 188 -4.98 -3.91 7.14
N GLY A 189 -5.12 -2.69 7.67
CA GLY A 189 -4.22 -2.16 8.71
C GLY A 189 -4.24 -3.00 9.99
N ILE A 190 -5.42 -3.45 10.43
CA ILE A 190 -5.54 -4.37 11.58
C ILE A 190 -4.87 -5.71 11.28
N LEU A 191 -5.05 -6.25 10.06
CA LEU A 191 -4.45 -7.52 9.64
C LEU A 191 -2.92 -7.44 9.53
N PHE A 192 -2.33 -6.28 9.25
CA PHE A 192 -0.88 -6.09 9.26
C PHE A 192 -0.28 -6.28 10.66
N ILE A 193 -0.99 -5.84 11.70
CA ILE A 193 -0.51 -5.90 13.09
C ILE A 193 -0.93 -7.20 13.78
N SER A 194 -2.05 -7.83 13.35
CA SER A 194 -2.55 -9.03 14.01
C SER A 194 -1.66 -10.24 13.71
N LYS A 195 -1.35 -10.99 14.77
CA LYS A 195 -0.70 -12.31 14.67
C LYS A 195 -1.77 -13.32 14.25
N ILE A 196 -1.91 -13.55 12.93
CA ILE A 196 -2.72 -14.65 12.43
C ILE A 196 -1.81 -15.89 12.45
N HIS A 197 -2.14 -16.83 13.34
CA HIS A 197 -1.53 -18.16 13.38
C HIS A 197 -2.15 -19.07 12.34
#